data_260726539d45bd1e89f01ffc83787c75
#
_entry.id   260726539d45bd1e89f01ffc83787c75
#
_cell.length_a   1.000
_cell.length_b   1.000
_cell.length_c   1.000
_cell.angle_alpha   90.00
_cell.angle_beta   90.00
_cell.angle_gamma   90.00
#
_symmetry.space_group_name_H-M   'P 1'
#
loop_
_entity.id
_entity.type
_entity.pdbx_description
1 polymer ?
#
loop_
_entity_poly.entity_id
_entity_poly.type
_entity_poly.pdbx_seq_one_letter_code
_entity_poly.pdbx_strand_id
1 'polypeptide(L)'
;MAAARPSRSNALSGGSELSETRGPSYASPCARATLRRRTVAIIAIALASAAASGAGAEDSTIAAKRAGQHTSFSDAQIIDGFFKVTFGAEFHVAGGVDRIRKYDGPVRVFIDNRATPDRTQQAETAIADIRSRIRNLDIAMTAQRDDANMIVSLVNDRDLARMIRAIYGIDRARRIQRTLEPQCLSGFRKDESSRILRSDVIITADVGEFVFYDCVYEELLQALGPINDDTTVPWSMFNDDVQMGFFDLYDQYLLNILYDTRIRPGMTRTEVQALLPEVLPAVRAWVDDNNKGP
;
A
#
# COMPACT_ATOMS: atom_id res chain seq x y z
N MET A 1 26.82 35.79 30.67
CA MET A 1 26.01 36.27 31.79
C MET A 1 24.81 35.36 31.82
N ALA A 2 24.75 34.25 32.56
CA ALA A 2 24.48 34.11 33.99
C ALA A 2 23.05 34.61 34.28
N ALA A 3 22.13 33.92 34.80
CA ALA A 3 21.85 32.84 35.72
C ALA A 3 20.30 32.87 35.87
N ALA A 4 19.48 32.04 36.42
CA ALA A 4 19.55 30.88 37.28
C ALA A 4 18.07 30.44 37.55
N ARG A 5 17.85 29.17 37.88
CA ARG A 5 16.67 28.62 38.55
C ARG A 5 16.51 29.10 39.99
N PRO A 6 15.36 28.94 40.68
CA PRO A 6 15.08 27.71 41.43
C PRO A 6 13.56 27.29 41.47
N SER A 7 13.18 26.02 41.55
CA SER A 7 12.98 25.00 42.62
C SER A 7 12.10 25.39 43.84
N ARG A 8 11.07 24.55 44.09
CA ARG A 8 10.58 23.96 45.37
C ARG A 8 9.17 23.37 45.13
N SER A 9 8.94 22.05 45.17
CA SER A 9 8.71 21.14 46.31
C SER A 9 7.64 21.61 47.33
N ASN A 10 6.56 20.84 47.43
CA ASN A 10 6.04 20.36 48.69
C ASN A 10 5.12 19.16 48.56
N ALA A 11 5.43 18.15 49.35
CA ALA A 11 4.65 16.96 49.65
C ALA A 11 3.82 17.18 50.95
N LEU A 12 2.76 16.43 51.13
CA LEU A 12 2.12 15.98 52.37
C LEU A 12 1.01 15.00 51.97
N SER A 13 1.06 13.66 52.14
CA SER A 13 0.98 12.85 53.40
C SER A 13 -0.41 12.83 54.06
N GLY A 14 -0.95 11.62 54.22
CA GLY A 14 -2.05 11.20 55.09
C GLY A 14 -2.86 10.10 54.38
N GLY A 15 -2.91 8.81 54.71
CA GLY A 15 -2.70 8.11 55.99
C GLY A 15 -4.02 7.76 56.68
N SER A 16 -4.30 6.45 56.78
CA SER A 16 -5.13 5.69 57.73
C SER A 16 -6.12 4.74 57.03
N GLU A 17 -5.92 3.45 57.11
CA GLU A 17 -6.07 2.42 58.19
C GLU A 17 -7.50 1.83 58.24
N LEU A 18 -7.49 0.50 57.94
CA LEU A 18 -8.14 -0.64 58.61
C LEU A 18 -9.62 -0.68 58.92
N SER A 19 -10.29 -1.74 58.45
CA SER A 19 -11.11 -2.58 59.32
C SER A 19 -11.41 -3.95 58.70
N GLU A 20 -10.89 -4.96 59.32
CA GLU A 20 -11.32 -6.37 59.21
C GLU A 20 -12.65 -6.56 59.91
N THR A 21 -13.54 -7.44 59.37
CA THR A 21 -14.49 -8.22 60.21
C THR A 21 -14.63 -9.63 59.64
N ARG A 22 -14.39 -10.58 60.56
CA ARG A 22 -14.53 -12.06 60.42
C ARG A 22 -15.99 -12.51 60.55
N GLY A 23 -16.33 -13.57 59.77
CA GLY A 23 -16.99 -14.83 60.02
C GLY A 23 -18.48 -14.80 60.48
N PRO A 24 -19.20 -15.94 60.48
CA PRO A 24 -18.75 -17.27 60.84
C PRO A 24 -19.22 -18.44 59.93
N SER A 25 -18.56 -19.56 60.10
CA SER A 25 -18.76 -20.94 59.71
C SER A 25 -20.10 -21.51 60.21
N TYR A 26 -20.77 -22.35 59.37
CA TYR A 26 -21.66 -23.40 59.84
C TYR A 26 -21.50 -24.69 59.01
N ALA A 27 -21.46 -25.81 59.72
CA ALA A 27 -21.15 -27.15 59.29
C ALA A 27 -22.38 -27.91 58.76
N SER A 28 -22.05 -28.99 58.05
CA SER A 28 -22.85 -30.05 57.43
C SER A 28 -24.01 -30.65 58.31
N PRO A 29 -24.91 -31.42 57.64
CA PRO A 29 -24.66 -32.89 57.71
C PRO A 29 -24.99 -33.71 56.43
N CYS A 30 -24.39 -34.89 56.42
CA CYS A 30 -24.58 -36.00 55.52
C CYS A 30 -26.01 -36.47 55.32
N ALA A 31 -26.37 -36.85 54.09
CA ALA A 31 -27.36 -37.88 53.82
C ALA A 31 -26.91 -38.74 52.63
N ARG A 32 -26.72 -40.01 52.91
CA ARG A 32 -26.50 -41.13 51.96
C ARG A 32 -27.82 -41.39 51.21
N ALA A 33 -27.81 -41.47 49.90
CA ALA A 33 -28.87 -42.16 49.14
C ALA A 33 -28.28 -42.76 47.83
N THR A 34 -28.16 -44.04 47.90
CA THR A 34 -28.37 -45.11 46.90
C THR A 34 -28.24 -44.86 45.42
N LEU A 35 -27.32 -45.61 44.89
CA LEU A 35 -26.97 -46.03 43.55
C LEU A 35 -28.19 -46.42 42.68
N ARG A 36 -28.46 -45.70 41.60
CA ARG A 36 -29.13 -46.24 40.42
C ARG A 36 -28.31 -45.92 39.19
N ARG A 37 -27.70 -46.98 38.62
CA ARG A 37 -27.07 -46.96 37.29
C ARG A 37 -28.12 -46.60 36.26
N ARG A 38 -27.97 -45.45 35.62
CA ARG A 38 -28.59 -45.13 34.33
C ARG A 38 -27.46 -44.82 33.39
N THR A 39 -27.30 -45.71 32.42
CA THR A 39 -26.46 -45.55 31.23
C THR A 39 -26.87 -44.26 30.50
N VAL A 40 -26.08 -43.24 30.60
CA VAL A 40 -26.22 -42.05 29.75
C VAL A 40 -25.28 -42.19 28.57
N ALA A 41 -25.84 -42.40 27.42
CA ALA A 41 -25.11 -42.34 26.14
C ALA A 41 -24.57 -40.90 25.97
N ILE A 42 -23.26 -40.77 26.03
CA ILE A 42 -22.55 -39.52 25.71
C ILE A 42 -22.54 -39.41 24.19
N ILE A 43 -23.46 -38.63 23.64
CA ILE A 43 -23.36 -38.15 22.25
C ILE A 43 -22.27 -37.06 22.28
N ALA A 44 -21.07 -37.41 21.86
CA ALA A 44 -20.01 -36.45 21.58
C ALA A 44 -20.39 -35.69 20.31
N ILE A 45 -21.02 -34.55 20.47
CA ILE A 45 -21.14 -33.56 19.39
C ILE A 45 -19.75 -32.94 19.23
N ALA A 46 -19.01 -33.43 18.26
CA ALA A 46 -17.78 -32.75 17.77
C ALA A 46 -18.23 -31.43 17.12
N LEU A 47 -18.15 -30.34 17.89
CA LEU A 47 -18.13 -29.02 17.31
C LEU A 47 -16.80 -28.86 16.52
N ALA A 48 -16.83 -29.19 15.25
CA ALA A 48 -15.83 -28.74 14.32
C ALA A 48 -15.99 -27.21 14.19
N SER A 49 -15.27 -26.47 15.02
CA SER A 49 -15.06 -25.04 14.81
C SER A 49 -14.27 -24.88 13.52
N ALA A 50 -14.96 -24.77 12.39
CA ALA A 50 -14.39 -24.24 11.18
C ALA A 50 -13.98 -22.78 11.50
N ALA A 51 -12.70 -22.59 11.80
CA ALA A 51 -12.07 -21.29 11.72
C ALA A 51 -12.15 -20.89 10.23
N ALA A 52 -13.26 -20.33 9.82
CA ALA A 52 -13.34 -19.57 8.59
C ALA A 52 -12.38 -18.38 8.81
N SER A 53 -11.17 -18.51 8.29
CA SER A 53 -10.30 -17.38 8.04
C SER A 53 -11.14 -16.45 7.16
N GLY A 54 -11.66 -15.38 7.75
CA GLY A 54 -12.39 -14.37 7.05
C GLY A 54 -11.44 -13.67 6.07
N ALA A 55 -11.27 -14.22 4.88
CA ALA A 55 -10.97 -13.39 3.73
C ALA A 55 -12.15 -12.44 3.63
N GLY A 56 -11.97 -11.17 4.01
CA GLY A 56 -12.98 -10.15 3.85
C GLY A 56 -13.48 -10.20 2.40
N ALA A 57 -14.79 -10.18 2.19
CA ALA A 57 -15.32 -10.10 0.84
C ALA A 57 -14.73 -8.84 0.18
N GLU A 58 -14.24 -8.96 -1.07
CA GLU A 58 -13.77 -7.82 -1.86
C GLU A 58 -14.86 -6.75 -1.91
N ASP A 59 -14.47 -5.48 -1.81
CA ASP A 59 -15.40 -4.36 -1.97
C ASP A 59 -16.21 -4.50 -3.28
N SER A 60 -17.51 -4.35 -3.19
CA SER A 60 -18.41 -4.57 -4.33
C SER A 60 -18.12 -3.64 -5.51
N THR A 61 -17.59 -2.45 -5.25
CA THR A 61 -17.19 -1.48 -6.28
C THR A 61 -15.97 -1.98 -7.02
N ILE A 62 -14.96 -2.49 -6.30
CA ILE A 62 -13.75 -3.08 -6.89
C ILE A 62 -14.13 -4.30 -7.73
N ALA A 63 -14.96 -5.20 -7.20
CA ALA A 63 -15.44 -6.38 -7.93
C ALA A 63 -16.16 -6.00 -9.23
N ALA A 64 -17.05 -4.99 -9.20
CA ALA A 64 -17.76 -4.50 -10.38
C ALA A 64 -16.80 -3.89 -11.42
N LYS A 65 -15.83 -3.08 -10.98
CA LYS A 65 -14.82 -2.50 -11.88
C LYS A 65 -13.92 -3.57 -12.50
N ARG A 66 -13.52 -4.56 -11.73
CA ARG A 66 -12.73 -5.71 -12.23
C ARG A 66 -13.50 -6.51 -13.27
N ALA A 67 -14.78 -6.76 -13.06
CA ALA A 67 -15.63 -7.45 -14.02
C ALA A 67 -15.86 -6.64 -15.30
N GLY A 68 -15.84 -5.32 -15.22
CA GLY A 68 -16.04 -4.40 -16.34
C GLY A 68 -14.75 -3.88 -16.99
N GLN A 69 -13.57 -4.31 -16.53
CA GLN A 69 -12.32 -3.81 -17.09
C GLN A 69 -12.17 -4.13 -18.58
N HIS A 70 -11.55 -3.22 -19.31
CA HIS A 70 -11.18 -3.47 -20.70
C HIS A 70 -10.03 -4.49 -20.75
N THR A 71 -10.15 -5.51 -21.62
CA THR A 71 -9.20 -6.64 -21.64
C THR A 71 -8.47 -6.80 -22.96
N SER A 72 -8.73 -5.95 -23.96
CA SER A 72 -8.11 -6.07 -25.28
C SER A 72 -7.53 -4.74 -25.74
N PHE A 73 -6.23 -4.69 -25.94
CA PHE A 73 -5.51 -3.49 -26.34
C PHE A 73 -4.64 -3.77 -27.56
N SER A 74 -4.64 -2.85 -28.53
CA SER A 74 -3.67 -2.89 -29.64
C SER A 74 -2.28 -2.50 -29.13
N ASP A 75 -1.24 -2.90 -29.88
CA ASP A 75 0.14 -2.49 -29.60
C ASP A 75 0.29 -0.98 -29.59
N ALA A 76 -0.39 -0.28 -30.50
CA ALA A 76 -0.36 1.17 -30.57
C ALA A 76 -0.92 1.82 -29.29
N GLN A 77 -2.01 1.29 -28.71
CA GLN A 77 -2.59 1.78 -27.47
C GLN A 77 -1.66 1.57 -26.27
N ILE A 78 -1.03 0.39 -26.18
CA ILE A 78 -0.07 0.09 -25.10
C ILE A 78 1.17 0.99 -25.22
N ILE A 79 1.73 1.14 -26.42
CA ILE A 79 2.90 1.99 -26.67
C ILE A 79 2.62 3.45 -26.38
N ASP A 80 1.48 3.96 -26.84
CA ASP A 80 1.08 5.35 -26.60
C ASP A 80 0.93 5.65 -25.11
N GLY A 81 0.18 4.81 -24.38
CA GLY A 81 0.02 4.96 -22.93
C GLY A 81 1.33 4.83 -22.18
N PHE A 82 2.16 3.84 -22.52
CA PHE A 82 3.48 3.71 -21.90
C PHE A 82 4.31 4.99 -22.01
N PHE A 83 4.36 5.60 -23.21
CA PHE A 83 5.13 6.82 -23.38
C PHE A 83 4.51 8.02 -22.67
N LYS A 84 3.19 8.10 -22.56
CA LYS A 84 2.49 9.18 -21.88
C LYS A 84 2.76 9.14 -20.37
N VAL A 85 2.60 7.98 -19.73
CA VAL A 85 2.75 7.87 -18.27
C VAL A 85 4.21 7.81 -17.80
N THR A 86 5.13 7.36 -18.67
CA THR A 86 6.54 7.17 -18.28
C THR A 86 7.42 8.40 -18.58
N PHE A 87 7.12 9.16 -19.65
CA PHE A 87 7.89 10.33 -20.09
C PHE A 87 7.12 11.62 -19.82
N GLY A 88 6.97 11.97 -18.60
CA GLY A 88 6.31 13.17 -18.12
C GLY A 88 6.55 13.33 -16.63
N ALA A 89 5.92 14.30 -16.03
CA ALA A 89 5.83 14.45 -14.58
C ALA A 89 4.64 15.35 -14.27
N GLU A 90 3.78 14.91 -13.39
CA GLU A 90 2.62 15.63 -12.88
C GLU A 90 3.00 17.00 -12.31
N PHE A 91 4.08 17.05 -11.54
CA PHE A 91 4.65 18.29 -11.07
C PHE A 91 5.79 18.72 -11.99
N HIS A 92 5.57 19.70 -12.84
CA HIS A 92 6.59 20.32 -13.68
C HIS A 92 7.75 20.84 -12.83
N VAL A 93 8.70 19.97 -12.55
CA VAL A 93 10.03 20.39 -12.12
C VAL A 93 10.72 20.96 -13.36
N ALA A 94 11.31 22.13 -13.28
CA ALA A 94 11.97 22.80 -14.39
C ALA A 94 12.93 21.85 -15.13
N GLY A 95 12.58 21.50 -16.39
CA GLY A 95 13.26 20.54 -17.23
C GLY A 95 12.38 19.34 -17.54
N GLY A 96 12.06 19.11 -18.82
CA GLY A 96 11.24 18.00 -19.28
C GLY A 96 11.83 16.65 -18.84
N VAL A 97 10.98 15.75 -18.41
CA VAL A 97 11.40 14.39 -18.04
C VAL A 97 11.38 13.56 -19.30
N ASP A 98 12.55 13.41 -19.91
CA ASP A 98 12.77 12.75 -21.20
C ASP A 98 13.53 11.42 -21.06
N ARG A 99 13.60 10.89 -19.84
CA ARG A 99 14.39 9.69 -19.49
C ARG A 99 13.57 8.70 -18.68
N ILE A 100 13.80 7.41 -18.92
CA ILE A 100 13.29 6.32 -18.10
C ILE A 100 13.76 6.48 -16.66
N ARG A 101 12.81 6.43 -15.74
CA ARG A 101 13.05 6.37 -14.29
C ARG A 101 12.49 5.07 -13.77
N LYS A 102 13.31 4.28 -13.10
CA LYS A 102 12.89 3.03 -12.46
C LYS A 102 13.92 2.60 -11.42
N TYR A 103 13.55 1.68 -10.58
CA TYR A 103 14.53 0.95 -9.77
C TYR A 103 15.36 0.03 -10.66
N ASP A 104 16.65 -0.05 -10.38
CA ASP A 104 17.61 -0.93 -11.07
C ASP A 104 18.22 -1.96 -10.09
N GLY A 105 17.43 -2.37 -9.13
CA GLY A 105 17.80 -3.30 -8.07
C GLY A 105 16.61 -3.59 -7.17
N PRO A 106 16.85 -4.28 -6.04
CA PRO A 106 15.78 -4.67 -5.12
C PRO A 106 15.03 -3.48 -4.54
N VAL A 107 13.70 -3.57 -4.52
CA VAL A 107 12.80 -2.64 -3.81
C VAL A 107 12.44 -3.26 -2.47
N ARG A 108 12.78 -2.58 -1.39
CA ARG A 108 12.48 -3.01 -0.02
C ARG A 108 11.49 -2.02 0.60
N VAL A 109 10.31 -2.53 0.90
CA VAL A 109 9.17 -1.71 1.34
C VAL A 109 9.01 -1.80 2.85
N PHE A 110 8.97 -0.66 3.51
CA PHE A 110 8.59 -0.55 4.92
C PHE A 110 7.27 0.21 5.04
N ILE A 111 6.30 -0.36 5.76
CA ILE A 111 5.03 0.29 6.05
C ILE A 111 5.13 0.99 7.42
N ASP A 112 4.99 2.30 7.43
CA ASP A 112 4.90 3.15 8.62
C ASP A 112 3.42 3.47 8.88
N ASN A 113 2.74 2.58 9.61
CA ASN A 113 1.33 2.78 9.92
C ASN A 113 1.15 3.70 11.13
N ARG A 114 0.45 4.81 10.90
CA ARG A 114 0.06 5.81 11.92
C ARG A 114 -1.44 6.08 11.92
N ALA A 115 -2.17 5.27 11.17
CA ALA A 115 -3.60 5.46 10.95
C ALA A 115 -4.46 4.53 11.79
N THR A 116 -5.72 4.89 11.90
CA THR A 116 -6.81 4.04 12.37
C THR A 116 -7.98 4.22 11.39
N PRO A 117 -8.50 3.14 10.78
CA PRO A 117 -8.19 1.73 11.05
C PRO A 117 -6.79 1.31 10.55
N ASP A 118 -6.26 0.23 11.13
CA ASP A 118 -5.02 -0.39 10.66
C ASP A 118 -5.29 -1.14 9.34
N ARG A 119 -4.64 -0.68 8.27
CA ARG A 119 -4.74 -1.27 6.93
C ARG A 119 -3.41 -1.84 6.43
N THR A 120 -2.49 -2.13 7.35
CA THR A 120 -1.18 -2.70 7.03
C THR A 120 -1.31 -3.96 6.18
N GLN A 121 -2.15 -4.90 6.60
CA GLN A 121 -2.36 -6.17 5.89
C GLN A 121 -2.90 -5.97 4.46
N GLN A 122 -3.76 -4.99 4.25
CA GLN A 122 -4.31 -4.67 2.92
C GLN A 122 -3.22 -4.09 2.01
N ALA A 123 -2.38 -3.19 2.53
CA ALA A 123 -1.23 -2.66 1.79
C ALA A 123 -0.19 -3.75 1.46
N GLU A 124 0.12 -4.66 2.39
CA GLU A 124 0.98 -5.81 2.15
C GLU A 124 0.43 -6.72 1.04
N THR A 125 -0.89 -6.94 1.03
CA THR A 125 -1.57 -7.73 -0.01
C THR A 125 -1.43 -7.08 -1.39
N ALA A 126 -1.59 -5.75 -1.49
CA ALA A 126 -1.40 -5.03 -2.74
C ALA A 126 0.07 -5.10 -3.22
N ILE A 127 1.05 -4.99 -2.32
CA ILE A 127 2.46 -5.14 -2.66
C ILE A 127 2.76 -6.56 -3.18
N ALA A 128 2.17 -7.59 -2.56
CA ALA A 128 2.31 -8.97 -3.00
C ALA A 128 1.66 -9.20 -4.38
N ASP A 129 0.50 -8.59 -4.64
CA ASP A 129 -0.16 -8.63 -5.95
C ASP A 129 0.71 -7.95 -7.03
N ILE A 130 1.23 -6.75 -6.79
CA ILE A 130 2.15 -6.03 -7.67
C ILE A 130 3.38 -6.90 -7.97
N ARG A 131 3.99 -7.51 -6.95
CA ARG A 131 5.12 -8.42 -7.11
C ARG A 131 4.80 -9.60 -8.03
N SER A 132 3.61 -10.16 -7.93
CA SER A 132 3.20 -11.33 -8.73
C SER A 132 2.95 -11.00 -10.19
N ARG A 133 2.66 -9.72 -10.51
CA ARG A 133 2.23 -9.26 -11.84
C ARG A 133 3.28 -8.51 -12.63
N ILE A 134 4.43 -8.15 -12.04
CA ILE A 134 5.55 -7.52 -12.74
C ILE A 134 6.74 -8.48 -12.75
N ARG A 135 7.04 -9.02 -13.92
CA ARG A 135 7.96 -10.17 -14.12
C ARG A 135 9.36 -9.98 -13.52
N ASN A 136 9.96 -8.82 -13.69
CA ASN A 136 11.37 -8.58 -13.35
C ASN A 136 11.53 -7.61 -12.18
N LEU A 137 10.48 -7.39 -11.39
CA LEU A 137 10.50 -6.54 -10.23
C LEU A 137 10.82 -7.37 -8.97
N ASP A 138 11.99 -7.13 -8.38
CA ASP A 138 12.32 -7.66 -7.05
C ASP A 138 11.80 -6.70 -5.97
N ILE A 139 10.53 -6.83 -5.60
CA ILE A 139 9.90 -6.07 -4.52
C ILE A 139 9.56 -6.99 -3.36
N ALA A 140 9.91 -6.59 -2.13
CA ALA A 140 9.61 -7.33 -0.91
C ALA A 140 9.47 -6.41 0.30
N MET A 141 8.72 -6.86 1.29
CA MET A 141 8.63 -6.20 2.60
C MET A 141 9.95 -6.32 3.37
N THR A 142 10.24 -5.30 4.18
CA THR A 142 11.28 -5.35 5.21
C THR A 142 10.71 -4.92 6.56
N ALA A 143 11.21 -5.53 7.63
CA ALA A 143 10.83 -5.17 8.99
C ALA A 143 11.62 -3.96 9.53
N GLN A 144 12.71 -3.59 8.86
CA GLN A 144 13.58 -2.50 9.30
C GLN A 144 13.44 -1.30 8.35
N ARG A 145 13.10 -0.14 8.94
CA ARG A 145 12.95 1.11 8.17
C ARG A 145 14.25 1.51 7.46
N ASP A 146 15.39 1.25 8.08
CA ASP A 146 16.70 1.65 7.56
C ASP A 146 17.13 0.78 6.36
N ASP A 147 16.60 -0.42 6.23
CA ASP A 147 16.82 -1.31 5.09
C ASP A 147 15.90 -1.01 3.90
N ALA A 148 14.91 -0.12 4.09
CA ALA A 148 13.93 0.19 3.09
C ALA A 148 14.36 1.31 2.15
N ASN A 149 14.09 1.13 0.87
CA ASN A 149 14.19 2.18 -0.14
C ASN A 149 12.81 2.63 -0.69
N MET A 150 11.72 2.03 -0.20
CA MET A 150 10.36 2.53 -0.38
C MET A 150 9.66 2.60 0.98
N ILE A 151 9.17 3.77 1.36
CA ILE A 151 8.44 3.97 2.62
C ILE A 151 6.99 4.26 2.30
N VAL A 152 6.10 3.42 2.79
CA VAL A 152 4.65 3.60 2.68
C VAL A 152 4.12 4.10 4.02
N SER A 153 3.66 5.33 4.07
CA SER A 153 3.12 5.96 5.26
C SER A 153 1.58 5.91 5.22
N LEU A 154 0.97 5.08 6.06
CA LEU A 154 -0.48 5.07 6.25
C LEU A 154 -0.84 6.11 7.30
N VAL A 155 -1.70 7.06 6.94
CA VAL A 155 -2.11 8.18 7.79
C VAL A 155 -3.63 8.35 7.81
N ASN A 156 -4.16 9.03 8.81
CA ASN A 156 -5.53 9.53 8.72
C ASN A 156 -5.59 10.78 7.84
N ASP A 157 -6.70 11.01 7.17
CA ASP A 157 -6.91 12.15 6.28
C ASP A 157 -6.54 13.49 6.94
N ARG A 158 -6.97 13.72 8.18
CA ARG A 158 -6.60 14.91 8.97
C ARG A 158 -5.08 15.13 9.14
N ASP A 159 -4.27 14.09 8.97
CA ASP A 159 -2.83 14.12 9.16
C ASP A 159 -2.04 14.20 7.85
N LEU A 160 -2.71 14.01 6.71
CA LEU A 160 -2.12 13.98 5.37
C LEU A 160 -1.30 15.25 5.08
N ALA A 161 -1.89 16.43 5.25
CA ALA A 161 -1.21 17.69 5.01
C ALA A 161 0.04 17.89 5.88
N ARG A 162 0.04 17.36 7.10
CA ARG A 162 1.20 17.37 8.01
C ARG A 162 2.29 16.43 7.51
N MET A 163 1.90 15.23 7.04
CA MET A 163 2.85 14.26 6.49
C MET A 163 3.51 14.78 5.21
N ILE A 164 2.74 15.34 4.28
CA ILE A 164 3.27 15.97 3.06
C ILE A 164 4.31 17.04 3.42
N ARG A 165 4.04 17.90 4.39
CA ARG A 165 5.01 18.91 4.85
C ARG A 165 6.27 18.30 5.46
N ALA A 166 6.13 17.21 6.21
CA ALA A 166 7.26 16.54 6.84
C ALA A 166 8.21 15.90 5.81
N ILE A 167 7.68 15.32 4.74
CA ILE A 167 8.46 14.63 3.71
C ILE A 167 9.03 15.61 2.66
N TYR A 168 8.21 16.54 2.17
CA TYR A 168 8.56 17.40 1.02
C TYR A 168 8.96 18.82 1.41
N GLY A 169 8.82 19.21 2.69
CA GLY A 169 9.04 20.57 3.16
C GLY A 169 7.88 21.52 2.86
N ILE A 170 7.88 22.69 3.50
CA ILE A 170 6.73 23.62 3.52
C ILE A 170 6.41 24.15 2.12
N ASP A 171 7.42 24.55 1.35
CA ASP A 171 7.18 25.22 0.07
C ASP A 171 6.66 24.27 -1.01
N ARG A 172 7.18 23.03 -1.04
CA ARG A 172 6.69 22.01 -1.96
C ARG A 172 5.30 21.53 -1.55
N ALA A 173 5.06 21.34 -0.26
CA ALA A 173 3.74 20.98 0.27
C ALA A 173 2.67 22.03 -0.11
N ARG A 174 2.99 23.32 0.00
CA ARG A 174 2.07 24.38 -0.43
C ARG A 174 1.76 24.33 -1.92
N ARG A 175 2.72 23.98 -2.78
CA ARG A 175 2.47 23.82 -4.21
C ARG A 175 1.54 22.65 -4.47
N ILE A 176 1.83 21.47 -3.89
CA ILE A 176 1.01 20.27 -3.98
C ILE A 176 -0.45 20.58 -3.59
N GLN A 177 -0.67 21.20 -2.44
CA GLN A 177 -2.00 21.52 -1.92
C GLN A 177 -2.78 22.56 -2.77
N ARG A 178 -2.11 23.34 -3.62
CA ARG A 178 -2.78 24.32 -4.49
C ARG A 178 -3.20 23.73 -5.83
N THR A 179 -2.53 22.71 -6.29
CA THR A 179 -2.77 22.08 -7.59
C THR A 179 -3.62 20.83 -7.49
N LEU A 180 -3.58 20.17 -6.35
CA LEU A 180 -4.28 18.93 -6.08
C LEU A 180 -4.96 19.02 -4.71
N GLU A 181 -6.09 18.34 -4.55
CA GLU A 181 -6.65 17.96 -3.26
C GLU A 181 -6.38 16.45 -3.06
N PRO A 182 -5.10 16.06 -2.86
CA PRO A 182 -4.73 14.66 -2.89
C PRO A 182 -5.31 13.92 -1.68
N GLN A 183 -5.82 12.72 -1.91
CA GLN A 183 -6.11 11.74 -0.87
C GLN A 183 -4.93 10.82 -0.61
N CYS A 184 -3.99 10.80 -1.54
CA CYS A 184 -2.73 10.07 -1.51
C CYS A 184 -1.68 10.81 -2.33
N LEU A 185 -0.43 10.41 -2.20
CA LEU A 185 0.67 11.03 -2.92
C LEU A 185 1.89 10.13 -2.90
N SER A 186 2.57 10.03 -4.02
CA SER A 186 3.90 9.42 -4.06
C SER A 186 4.96 10.37 -4.63
N GLY A 187 6.20 9.98 -4.46
CA GLY A 187 7.32 10.65 -5.07
C GLY A 187 8.61 9.90 -4.81
N PHE A 188 9.62 10.16 -5.64
CA PHE A 188 10.90 9.50 -5.53
C PHE A 188 12.08 10.45 -5.69
N ARG A 189 13.22 9.99 -5.19
CA ARG A 189 14.54 10.56 -5.45
C ARG A 189 15.32 9.63 -6.37
N LYS A 190 15.98 10.20 -7.36
CA LYS A 190 16.78 9.48 -8.34
C LYS A 190 18.21 10.02 -8.40
N ASP A 191 19.12 9.21 -8.90
CA ASP A 191 20.47 9.64 -9.25
C ASP A 191 20.55 10.33 -10.62
N GLU A 192 21.75 10.71 -11.02
CA GLU A 192 22.01 11.35 -12.32
C GLU A 192 21.72 10.42 -13.49
N SER A 193 21.80 9.11 -13.30
CA SER A 193 21.46 8.08 -14.29
C SER A 193 19.94 7.82 -14.36
N SER A 194 19.13 8.56 -13.62
CA SER A 194 17.68 8.38 -13.51
C SER A 194 17.25 7.07 -12.83
N ARG A 195 18.13 6.40 -12.11
CA ARG A 195 17.82 5.27 -11.26
C ARG A 195 17.14 5.77 -9.99
N ILE A 196 15.99 5.21 -9.66
CA ILE A 196 15.29 5.53 -8.41
C ILE A 196 16.11 4.96 -7.24
N LEU A 197 16.41 5.82 -6.28
CA LEU A 197 17.16 5.48 -5.07
C LEU A 197 16.22 5.28 -3.87
N ARG A 198 15.14 6.04 -3.82
CA ARG A 198 14.14 5.99 -2.75
C ARG A 198 12.82 6.56 -3.20
N SER A 199 11.73 5.93 -2.76
CA SER A 199 10.37 6.44 -2.89
C SER A 199 9.73 6.66 -1.52
N ASP A 200 8.90 7.69 -1.43
CA ASP A 200 8.04 7.96 -0.28
C ASP A 200 6.58 8.00 -0.79
N VAL A 201 5.72 7.14 -0.22
CA VAL A 201 4.31 6.97 -0.56
C VAL A 201 3.48 7.34 0.66
N ILE A 202 2.45 8.15 0.51
CA ILE A 202 1.54 8.58 1.59
C ILE A 202 0.12 8.22 1.18
N ILE A 203 -0.58 7.46 2.02
CA ILE A 203 -1.92 6.96 1.75
C ILE A 203 -2.82 7.24 2.93
N THR A 204 -4.02 7.78 2.69
CA THR A 204 -5.05 7.92 3.72
C THR A 204 -5.77 6.59 3.94
N ALA A 205 -5.90 6.18 5.21
CA ALA A 205 -6.43 4.87 5.57
C ALA A 205 -7.90 4.91 6.05
N ASP A 206 -8.46 6.08 6.33
CA ASP A 206 -9.79 6.29 6.93
C ASP A 206 -10.85 6.84 5.95
N VAL A 207 -10.54 6.90 4.67
CA VAL A 207 -11.43 7.45 3.61
C VAL A 207 -12.34 6.41 2.92
N GLY A 208 -12.39 5.19 3.44
CA GLY A 208 -13.15 4.07 2.86
C GLY A 208 -12.27 3.04 2.16
N GLU A 209 -12.85 1.86 1.91
CA GLU A 209 -12.05 0.73 1.40
C GLU A 209 -11.69 0.89 -0.06
N PHE A 210 -12.65 1.28 -0.89
CA PHE A 210 -12.43 1.50 -2.32
C PHE A 210 -11.34 2.55 -2.56
N VAL A 211 -11.47 3.73 -1.94
CA VAL A 211 -10.52 4.83 -2.08
C VAL A 211 -9.13 4.43 -1.58
N PHE A 212 -9.08 3.67 -0.47
CA PHE A 212 -7.82 3.16 0.06
C PHE A 212 -7.10 2.25 -0.95
N TYR A 213 -7.80 1.29 -1.55
CA TYR A 213 -7.18 0.41 -2.54
C TYR A 213 -6.82 1.13 -3.83
N ASP A 214 -7.63 2.08 -4.27
CA ASP A 214 -7.34 2.94 -5.41
C ASP A 214 -6.01 3.67 -5.20
N CYS A 215 -5.90 4.41 -4.11
CA CYS A 215 -4.66 5.07 -3.69
C CYS A 215 -3.46 4.12 -3.53
N VAL A 216 -3.67 2.94 -2.92
CA VAL A 216 -2.56 2.00 -2.70
C VAL A 216 -1.95 1.54 -4.01
N TYR A 217 -2.79 1.14 -4.99
CA TYR A 217 -2.28 0.67 -6.27
C TYR A 217 -1.66 1.79 -7.08
N GLU A 218 -2.35 2.91 -7.22
CA GLU A 218 -1.88 4.06 -7.98
C GLU A 218 -0.52 4.55 -7.46
N GLU A 219 -0.42 4.87 -6.19
CA GLU A 219 0.78 5.48 -5.62
C GLU A 219 1.96 4.51 -5.51
N LEU A 220 1.71 3.22 -5.28
CA LEU A 220 2.77 2.22 -5.33
C LEU A 220 3.33 2.06 -6.74
N LEU A 221 2.47 2.06 -7.76
CA LEU A 221 2.89 1.94 -9.15
C LEU A 221 3.57 3.20 -9.66
N GLN A 222 3.09 4.39 -9.29
CA GLN A 222 3.77 5.66 -9.56
C GLN A 222 5.16 5.71 -8.91
N ALA A 223 5.27 5.25 -7.68
CA ALA A 223 6.54 5.18 -6.94
C ALA A 223 7.58 4.27 -7.60
N LEU A 224 7.17 3.38 -8.51
CA LEU A 224 8.03 2.50 -9.30
C LEU A 224 8.57 3.16 -10.59
N GLY A 225 8.07 4.35 -10.97
CA GLY A 225 8.66 5.10 -12.09
C GLY A 225 7.71 5.91 -12.97
N PRO A 226 6.54 5.39 -13.38
CA PRO A 226 5.57 6.18 -14.12
C PRO A 226 4.89 7.17 -13.15
N ILE A 227 5.16 8.45 -13.29
CA ILE A 227 4.69 9.50 -12.37
C ILE A 227 3.95 10.61 -13.12
N ASN A 228 3.48 10.32 -14.30
CA ASN A 228 2.75 11.30 -15.10
C ASN A 228 1.32 10.82 -15.29
N ASP A 229 0.39 11.59 -14.76
CA ASP A 229 -1.02 11.38 -15.03
C ASP A 229 -1.38 12.02 -16.36
N ASP A 230 -2.13 11.26 -17.17
CA ASP A 230 -2.52 11.68 -18.50
C ASP A 230 -3.98 11.29 -18.79
N THR A 231 -4.87 12.28 -18.78
CA THR A 231 -6.31 12.11 -18.98
C THR A 231 -6.68 11.53 -20.35
N THR A 232 -5.73 11.44 -21.28
CA THR A 232 -5.93 10.84 -22.60
C THR A 232 -5.67 9.32 -22.64
N VAL A 233 -5.35 8.71 -21.49
CA VAL A 233 -5.18 7.26 -21.33
C VAL A 233 -6.37 6.68 -20.57
N PRO A 234 -7.46 6.29 -21.24
CA PRO A 234 -8.77 6.08 -20.59
C PRO A 234 -8.90 4.77 -19.82
N TRP A 235 -7.87 3.92 -19.82
CA TRP A 235 -7.90 2.61 -19.17
C TRP A 235 -6.86 2.47 -18.05
N SER A 236 -6.05 3.48 -17.83
CA SER A 236 -4.93 3.48 -16.89
C SER A 236 -5.33 4.17 -15.60
N MET A 237 -4.86 3.65 -14.45
CA MET A 237 -4.95 4.38 -13.19
C MET A 237 -4.03 5.60 -13.14
N PHE A 238 -3.09 5.76 -14.08
CA PHE A 238 -2.33 6.99 -14.32
C PHE A 238 -3.15 8.03 -15.10
N ASN A 239 -4.43 8.11 -14.76
CA ASN A 239 -5.39 9.08 -15.24
C ASN A 239 -6.36 9.35 -14.09
N ASP A 240 -6.30 10.53 -13.49
CA ASP A 240 -7.10 10.95 -12.31
C ASP A 240 -8.62 10.73 -12.46
N ASP A 241 -9.12 10.66 -13.73
CA ASP A 241 -10.52 10.37 -14.02
C ASP A 241 -10.85 8.86 -13.94
N VAL A 242 -9.84 7.99 -13.77
CA VAL A 242 -9.97 6.53 -13.79
C VAL A 242 -9.61 5.93 -12.44
N GLN A 243 -10.60 5.54 -11.67
CA GLN A 243 -10.41 4.87 -10.39
C GLN A 243 -10.65 3.37 -10.53
N MET A 244 -9.70 2.54 -10.10
CA MET A 244 -9.77 1.07 -10.26
C MET A 244 -9.87 0.32 -8.94
N GLY A 245 -9.03 0.61 -7.96
CA GLY A 245 -8.92 -0.14 -6.71
C GLY A 245 -8.23 -1.50 -6.85
N PHE A 246 -7.58 -1.78 -7.97
CA PHE A 246 -6.79 -2.99 -8.23
C PHE A 246 -5.81 -2.77 -9.39
N PHE A 247 -4.75 -3.58 -9.46
CA PHE A 247 -3.79 -3.52 -10.56
C PHE A 247 -4.39 -4.13 -11.83
N ASP A 248 -4.90 -3.28 -12.70
CA ASP A 248 -5.61 -3.66 -13.92
C ASP A 248 -4.70 -4.19 -15.03
N LEU A 249 -5.30 -4.79 -16.05
CA LEU A 249 -4.57 -5.44 -17.12
C LEU A 249 -3.77 -4.46 -17.98
N TYR A 250 -4.28 -3.24 -18.19
CA TYR A 250 -3.58 -2.25 -19.02
C TYR A 250 -2.27 -1.80 -18.38
N ASP A 251 -2.33 -1.45 -17.11
CA ASP A 251 -1.17 -0.98 -16.37
C ASP A 251 -0.14 -2.10 -16.13
N GLN A 252 -0.60 -3.37 -16.10
CA GLN A 252 0.33 -4.51 -16.11
C GLN A 252 1.19 -4.54 -17.38
N TYR A 253 0.65 -4.21 -18.57
CA TYR A 253 1.48 -4.08 -19.77
C TYR A 253 2.50 -2.94 -19.62
N LEU A 254 2.07 -1.78 -19.13
CA LEU A 254 2.93 -0.61 -18.99
C LEU A 254 4.09 -0.88 -18.02
N LEU A 255 3.81 -1.45 -16.85
CA LEU A 255 4.84 -1.76 -15.85
C LEU A 255 5.75 -2.91 -16.30
N ASN A 256 5.25 -3.90 -17.02
CA ASN A 256 6.09 -4.98 -17.55
C ASN A 256 6.98 -4.51 -18.71
N ILE A 257 6.59 -3.51 -19.52
CA ILE A 257 7.49 -2.82 -20.44
C ILE A 257 8.58 -2.08 -19.65
N LEU A 258 8.20 -1.28 -18.66
CA LEU A 258 9.14 -0.51 -17.86
C LEU A 258 10.18 -1.40 -17.17
N TYR A 259 9.74 -2.55 -16.61
CA TYR A 259 10.61 -3.48 -15.89
C TYR A 259 11.21 -4.61 -16.76
N ASP A 260 11.00 -4.58 -18.09
CA ASP A 260 11.78 -5.45 -18.98
C ASP A 260 13.28 -5.17 -18.82
N THR A 261 14.09 -6.22 -18.81
CA THR A 261 15.54 -6.13 -18.56
C THR A 261 16.30 -5.33 -19.62
N ARG A 262 15.74 -5.17 -20.81
CA ARG A 262 16.29 -4.35 -21.91
C ARG A 262 16.06 -2.86 -21.71
N ILE A 263 15.02 -2.48 -20.97
CA ILE A 263 14.69 -1.10 -20.63
C ILE A 263 15.46 -0.69 -19.38
N ARG A 264 16.37 0.26 -19.50
CA ARG A 264 17.27 0.68 -18.43
C ARG A 264 16.96 2.12 -17.97
N PRO A 265 17.24 2.46 -16.70
CA PRO A 265 17.20 3.85 -16.25
C PRO A 265 18.03 4.75 -17.17
N GLY A 266 17.57 5.97 -17.39
CA GLY A 266 18.27 6.95 -18.22
C GLY A 266 18.06 6.84 -19.73
N MET A 267 17.42 5.77 -20.23
CA MET A 267 17.08 5.66 -21.65
C MET A 267 16.13 6.76 -22.09
N THR A 268 16.39 7.29 -23.29
CA THR A 268 15.53 8.22 -24.00
C THR A 268 14.32 7.53 -24.62
N ARG A 269 13.31 8.32 -24.99
CA ARG A 269 12.14 7.84 -25.75
C ARG A 269 12.55 7.10 -27.02
N THR A 270 13.53 7.64 -27.77
CA THR A 270 14.00 7.04 -29.03
C THR A 270 14.67 5.69 -28.80
N GLU A 271 15.51 5.56 -27.76
CA GLU A 271 16.16 4.29 -27.42
C GLU A 271 15.12 3.24 -27.01
N VAL A 272 14.14 3.61 -26.21
CA VAL A 272 13.05 2.70 -25.83
C VAL A 272 12.23 2.30 -27.05
N GLN A 273 11.85 3.27 -27.92
CA GLN A 273 11.07 3.00 -29.13
C GLN A 273 11.75 1.95 -30.03
N ALA A 274 13.07 1.97 -30.11
CA ALA A 274 13.83 0.99 -30.90
C ALA A 274 13.77 -0.44 -30.32
N LEU A 275 13.55 -0.59 -29.01
CA LEU A 275 13.47 -1.89 -28.34
C LEU A 275 12.05 -2.47 -28.29
N LEU A 276 11.02 -1.64 -28.45
CA LEU A 276 9.63 -2.10 -28.33
C LEU A 276 9.25 -3.27 -29.27
N PRO A 277 9.75 -3.38 -30.50
CA PRO A 277 9.45 -4.53 -31.37
C PRO A 277 9.85 -5.88 -30.75
N GLU A 278 10.88 -5.90 -29.89
CA GLU A 278 11.32 -7.10 -29.19
C GLU A 278 10.71 -7.23 -27.79
N VAL A 279 10.47 -6.11 -27.09
CA VAL A 279 9.96 -6.08 -25.72
C VAL A 279 8.48 -6.43 -25.70
N LEU A 280 7.67 -5.79 -26.54
CA LEU A 280 6.21 -5.86 -26.43
C LEU A 280 5.65 -7.27 -26.65
N PRO A 281 6.12 -8.07 -27.62
CA PRO A 281 5.64 -9.46 -27.76
C PRO A 281 5.93 -10.31 -26.52
N ALA A 282 7.12 -10.14 -25.89
CA ALA A 282 7.49 -10.87 -24.69
C ALA A 282 6.65 -10.44 -23.47
N VAL A 283 6.34 -9.15 -23.36
CA VAL A 283 5.47 -8.60 -22.31
C VAL A 283 4.04 -9.11 -22.48
N ARG A 284 3.49 -9.08 -23.70
CA ARG A 284 2.15 -9.63 -23.95
C ARG A 284 2.05 -11.09 -23.55
N ALA A 285 2.99 -11.92 -24.03
CA ALA A 285 2.99 -13.33 -23.70
C ALA A 285 3.01 -13.58 -22.19
N TRP A 286 3.78 -12.79 -21.43
CA TRP A 286 3.83 -12.89 -19.98
C TRP A 286 2.53 -12.42 -19.31
N VAL A 287 2.05 -11.23 -19.65
CA VAL A 287 0.84 -10.65 -19.03
C VAL A 287 -0.39 -11.50 -19.33
N ASP A 288 -0.53 -11.94 -20.60
CA ASP A 288 -1.64 -12.79 -21.00
C ASP A 288 -1.60 -14.15 -20.27
N ASP A 289 -0.43 -14.75 -20.13
CA ASP A 289 -0.26 -16.04 -19.42
C ASP A 289 -0.54 -15.90 -17.93
N ASN A 290 -0.06 -14.83 -17.30
CA ASN A 290 -0.23 -14.57 -15.87
C ASN A 290 -1.69 -14.20 -15.48
N ASN A 291 -2.51 -13.81 -16.44
CA ASN A 291 -3.92 -13.46 -16.23
C ASN A 291 -4.90 -14.52 -16.78
N LYS A 292 -4.41 -15.63 -17.36
CA LYS A 292 -5.26 -16.79 -17.62
C LYS A 292 -5.68 -17.36 -16.29
N GLY A 293 -6.98 -17.30 -15.99
CA GLY A 293 -7.52 -17.95 -14.79
C GLY A 293 -7.17 -19.45 -14.77
N PRO A 294 -7.18 -20.07 -13.60
CA PRO A 294 -6.98 -21.51 -13.45
C PRO A 294 -8.01 -22.31 -14.19
#